data_9d32cee8a6e4c06f9bed9bf2e3256f56
#
_entry.id   9d32cee8a6e4c06f9bed9bf2e3256f56
#
_cell.length_a   1.000
_cell.length_b   1.000
_cell.length_c   1.000
_cell.angle_alpha   90.00
_cell.angle_beta   90.00
_cell.angle_gamma   90.00
#
_symmetry.space_group_name_H-M   'P 1'
#
loop_
_entity.id
_entity.type
_entity.pdbx_description
1 polymer ?
#
loop_
_entity_poly.entity_id
_entity_poly.type
_entity_poly.pdbx_seq_one_letter_code
_entity_poly.pdbx_strand_id
1 'polypeptide(L)'
;MRVMFGAALLAMVVACSPATKAADTVTPEVIAQTSADLVAYLDAEYEEEIQMSPEELTAQGRKEQYDKLDDRSEAVAEKELAWRRTSVADMKAKFDPAKLDDAARTSFDIWALELDRAEKLKPYRRHRYIFARGGAHTGLPNFLINFHKVDEKSDMDAYIARVALVDDALDQLIERAKLAAADGIRPPQFTYTQALDEIKRVTTGAPFGPGKDSALFADAKSEIKTLQDGGKITADEV
;
A
#
# COMPACT_ATOMS: atom_id res chain seq x y z
N MET A 1 16.73 -70.06 -71.33
CA MET A 1 17.39 -70.01 -70.06
C MET A 1 17.18 -68.55 -69.53
N ARG A 2 16.14 -68.34 -68.74
CA ARG A 2 15.77 -67.00 -68.18
C ARG A 2 16.00 -67.07 -66.69
N VAL A 3 16.88 -66.19 -66.18
CA VAL A 3 17.17 -66.01 -64.77
C VAL A 3 16.28 -64.89 -64.31
N MET A 4 15.39 -65.14 -63.32
CA MET A 4 14.58 -64.15 -62.64
C MET A 4 15.34 -63.68 -61.40
N PHE A 5 15.62 -62.37 -61.31
CA PHE A 5 16.09 -61.70 -60.08
C PHE A 5 14.88 -61.27 -59.27
N GLY A 6 14.76 -61.83 -58.07
CA GLY A 6 13.79 -61.36 -57.10
C GLY A 6 14.40 -60.19 -56.24
N ALA A 7 13.77 -59.07 -56.31
CA ALA A 7 14.10 -57.94 -55.44
C ALA A 7 13.31 -58.03 -54.10
N ALA A 8 14.03 -58.24 -53.03
CA ALA A 8 13.44 -58.18 -51.66
C ALA A 8 13.34 -56.70 -51.20
N LEU A 9 12.12 -56.23 -51.02
CA LEU A 9 11.81 -54.92 -50.45
C LEU A 9 11.90 -54.97 -48.90
N LEU A 10 12.91 -54.37 -48.31
CA LEU A 10 13.05 -54.25 -46.88
C LEU A 10 12.26 -53.02 -46.40
N ALA A 11 11.09 -53.19 -45.78
CA ALA A 11 10.30 -52.15 -45.20
C ALA A 11 10.91 -51.76 -43.83
N MET A 12 11.54 -50.57 -43.75
CA MET A 12 11.93 -49.95 -42.46
C MET A 12 10.68 -49.37 -41.80
N VAL A 13 10.25 -49.96 -40.71
CA VAL A 13 9.25 -49.39 -39.80
C VAL A 13 9.99 -48.41 -38.90
N VAL A 14 9.84 -47.13 -39.18
CA VAL A 14 10.27 -46.06 -38.25
C VAL A 14 9.26 -45.99 -37.12
N ALA A 15 9.61 -46.56 -35.97
CA ALA A 15 8.83 -46.43 -34.74
C ALA A 15 9.00 -44.99 -34.23
N CYS A 16 8.00 -44.15 -34.46
CA CYS A 16 7.88 -42.82 -33.82
C CYS A 16 7.51 -43.10 -32.34
N SER A 17 8.51 -43.10 -31.45
CA SER A 17 8.25 -43.04 -30.00
C SER A 17 7.72 -41.65 -29.67
N PRO A 18 6.58 -41.52 -28.96
CA PRO A 18 6.18 -40.23 -28.46
C PRO A 18 7.24 -39.75 -27.48
N ALA A 19 7.77 -38.56 -27.73
CA ALA A 19 8.66 -37.87 -26.77
C ALA A 19 7.87 -37.67 -25.47
N THR A 20 8.13 -38.50 -24.49
CA THR A 20 7.67 -38.28 -23.12
C THR A 20 8.29 -36.93 -22.69
N LYS A 21 7.44 -35.91 -22.49
CA LYS A 21 7.83 -34.65 -21.90
C LYS A 21 8.49 -35.01 -20.56
N ALA A 22 9.81 -34.79 -20.46
CA ALA A 22 10.53 -35.02 -19.21
C ALA A 22 9.79 -34.26 -18.14
N ALA A 23 9.35 -34.90 -17.09
CA ALA A 23 8.85 -34.22 -15.92
C ALA A 23 10.01 -33.32 -15.42
N ASP A 24 9.76 -32.01 -15.35
CA ASP A 24 10.76 -31.06 -14.83
C ASP A 24 11.19 -31.54 -13.46
N THR A 25 12.37 -32.13 -13.39
CA THR A 25 12.93 -32.62 -12.11
C THR A 25 13.19 -31.41 -11.25
N VAL A 26 12.50 -31.32 -10.11
CA VAL A 26 12.70 -30.25 -9.14
C VAL A 26 14.08 -30.48 -8.50
N THR A 27 15.09 -29.72 -8.96
CA THR A 27 16.45 -29.75 -8.41
C THR A 27 16.63 -28.62 -7.40
N PRO A 28 17.64 -28.69 -6.51
CA PRO A 28 17.95 -27.58 -5.60
C PRO A 28 18.16 -26.26 -6.33
N GLU A 29 18.75 -26.26 -7.51
CA GLU A 29 18.98 -25.07 -8.33
C GLU A 29 17.66 -24.47 -8.84
N VAL A 30 16.71 -25.30 -9.26
CA VAL A 30 15.36 -24.87 -9.67
C VAL A 30 14.63 -24.25 -8.48
N ILE A 31 14.71 -24.86 -7.29
CA ILE A 31 14.11 -24.30 -6.07
C ILE A 31 14.73 -22.93 -5.75
N ALA A 32 16.05 -22.83 -5.74
CA ALA A 32 16.74 -21.57 -5.42
C ALA A 32 16.37 -20.45 -6.41
N GLN A 33 16.33 -20.74 -7.71
CA GLN A 33 15.96 -19.76 -8.73
C GLN A 33 14.49 -19.35 -8.63
N THR A 34 13.57 -20.32 -8.50
CA THR A 34 12.13 -20.02 -8.40
C THR A 34 11.82 -19.22 -7.13
N SER A 35 12.53 -19.50 -6.02
CA SER A 35 12.39 -18.75 -4.78
C SER A 35 12.90 -17.31 -4.93
N ALA A 36 14.05 -17.11 -5.59
CA ALA A 36 14.58 -15.78 -5.88
C ALA A 36 13.64 -14.98 -6.81
N ASP A 37 13.09 -15.62 -7.83
CA ASP A 37 12.13 -15.00 -8.76
C ASP A 37 10.83 -14.61 -8.04
N LEU A 38 10.36 -15.41 -7.10
CA LEU A 38 9.20 -15.05 -6.27
C LEU A 38 9.51 -13.83 -5.38
N VAL A 39 10.66 -13.79 -4.73
CA VAL A 39 11.03 -12.63 -3.90
C VAL A 39 11.06 -11.37 -4.76
N ALA A 40 11.70 -11.40 -5.93
CA ALA A 40 11.72 -10.27 -6.85
C ALA A 40 10.31 -9.85 -7.31
N TYR A 41 9.42 -10.81 -7.54
CA TYR A 41 8.02 -10.54 -7.85
C TYR A 41 7.32 -9.83 -6.69
N LEU A 42 7.44 -10.35 -5.47
CA LEU A 42 6.81 -9.76 -4.28
C LEU A 42 7.36 -8.38 -3.94
N ASP A 43 8.66 -8.14 -4.15
CA ASP A 43 9.28 -6.82 -3.99
C ASP A 43 8.69 -5.80 -4.98
N ALA A 44 8.45 -6.21 -6.23
CA ALA A 44 7.82 -5.35 -7.23
C ALA A 44 6.34 -5.05 -6.90
N GLU A 45 5.58 -6.06 -6.48
CA GLU A 45 4.19 -5.88 -6.04
C GLU A 45 4.09 -5.00 -4.79
N TYR A 46 5.01 -5.16 -3.83
CA TYR A 46 5.08 -4.30 -2.66
C TYR A 46 5.39 -2.85 -3.03
N GLU A 47 6.29 -2.63 -4.00
CA GLU A 47 6.55 -1.28 -4.49
C GLU A 47 5.30 -0.66 -5.15
N GLU A 48 4.52 -1.42 -5.91
CA GLU A 48 3.24 -0.96 -6.44
C GLU A 48 2.23 -0.63 -5.32
N GLU A 49 2.16 -1.47 -4.29
CA GLU A 49 1.27 -1.26 -3.14
C GLU A 49 1.62 0.03 -2.40
N ILE A 50 2.89 0.24 -2.08
CA ILE A 50 3.34 1.40 -1.31
C ILE A 50 3.16 2.71 -2.09
N GLN A 51 3.26 2.68 -3.43
CA GLN A 51 3.00 3.84 -4.28
C GLN A 51 1.53 4.30 -4.24
N MET A 52 0.61 3.47 -3.76
CA MET A 52 -0.78 3.85 -3.54
C MET A 52 -1.00 4.64 -2.24
N SER A 53 0.00 4.70 -1.34
CA SER A 53 -0.06 5.39 -0.06
C SER A 53 1.07 6.42 0.10
N PRO A 54 0.84 7.69 -0.28
CA PRO A 54 1.78 8.79 -0.04
C PRO A 54 2.23 8.93 1.41
N GLU A 55 1.36 8.58 2.36
CA GLU A 55 1.67 8.64 3.79
C GLU A 55 2.61 7.52 4.22
N GLU A 56 2.44 6.31 3.69
CA GLU A 56 3.36 5.19 3.95
C GLU A 56 4.74 5.43 3.33
N LEU A 57 4.81 5.96 2.11
CA LEU A 57 6.08 6.41 1.52
C LEU A 57 6.82 7.35 2.46
N THR A 58 6.12 8.36 2.99
CA THR A 58 6.68 9.31 3.94
C THR A 58 7.11 8.64 5.26
N ALA A 59 6.31 7.71 5.80
CA ALA A 59 6.63 6.99 7.03
C ALA A 59 7.91 6.14 6.88
N GLN A 60 8.20 5.68 5.68
CA GLN A 60 9.46 5.00 5.33
C GLN A 60 10.62 5.96 5.01
N GLY A 61 10.41 7.28 5.15
CA GLY A 61 11.42 8.30 4.88
C GLY A 61 11.61 8.62 3.40
N ARG A 62 10.69 8.20 2.54
CA ARG A 62 10.67 8.48 1.11
C ARG A 62 9.94 9.79 0.85
N LYS A 63 10.40 10.55 -0.15
CA LYS A 63 9.84 11.88 -0.49
C LYS A 63 9.05 11.89 -1.82
N GLU A 64 8.77 10.73 -2.40
CA GLU A 64 7.85 10.62 -3.53
C GLU A 64 6.44 10.97 -3.09
N GLN A 65 5.71 11.72 -3.91
CA GLN A 65 4.35 12.19 -3.60
C GLN A 65 4.26 12.94 -2.25
N TYR A 66 5.31 13.67 -1.90
CA TYR A 66 5.48 14.27 -0.58
C TYR A 66 4.47 15.38 -0.27
N ASP A 67 3.82 15.91 -1.32
CA ASP A 67 2.74 16.89 -1.31
C ASP A 67 1.33 16.30 -1.22
N LYS A 68 1.20 14.96 -1.15
CA LYS A 68 -0.10 14.27 -1.18
C LYS A 68 -0.41 13.56 0.14
N LEU A 69 -1.69 13.38 0.42
CA LEU A 69 -2.23 12.48 1.43
C LEU A 69 -2.86 11.25 0.77
N ASP A 70 -3.11 10.21 1.56
CA ASP A 70 -3.82 9.02 1.10
C ASP A 70 -5.25 9.36 0.69
N ASP A 71 -5.71 8.78 -0.42
CA ASP A 71 -7.13 8.76 -0.76
C ASP A 71 -7.90 7.85 0.22
N ARG A 72 -8.90 8.41 0.90
CA ARG A 72 -9.70 7.73 1.93
C ARG A 72 -11.12 7.41 1.48
N SER A 73 -11.39 7.53 0.17
CA SER A 73 -12.71 7.27 -0.40
C SER A 73 -13.10 5.78 -0.34
N GLU A 74 -14.40 5.49 -0.47
CA GLU A 74 -14.87 4.11 -0.67
C GLU A 74 -14.36 3.50 -1.98
N ALA A 75 -14.10 4.33 -3.00
CA ALA A 75 -13.64 3.89 -4.30
C ALA A 75 -12.21 3.35 -4.25
N VAL A 76 -11.34 3.95 -3.45
CA VAL A 76 -9.95 3.47 -3.33
C VAL A 76 -9.89 2.09 -2.69
N ALA A 77 -10.71 1.81 -1.69
CA ALA A 77 -10.76 0.49 -1.06
C ALA A 77 -11.15 -0.63 -2.03
N GLU A 78 -12.04 -0.34 -3.00
CA GLU A 78 -12.36 -1.30 -4.07
C GLU A 78 -11.21 -1.46 -5.08
N LYS A 79 -10.51 -0.37 -5.40
CA LYS A 79 -9.35 -0.37 -6.30
C LYS A 79 -8.19 -1.18 -5.70
N GLU A 80 -7.87 -0.96 -4.44
CA GLU A 80 -6.83 -1.71 -3.71
C GLU A 80 -7.14 -3.20 -3.65
N LEU A 81 -8.39 -3.55 -3.35
CA LEU A 81 -8.81 -4.95 -3.34
C LEU A 81 -8.75 -5.59 -4.74
N ALA A 82 -9.12 -4.85 -5.79
CA ALA A 82 -9.02 -5.34 -7.17
C ALA A 82 -7.56 -5.56 -7.57
N TRP A 83 -6.67 -4.64 -7.23
CA TRP A 83 -5.23 -4.80 -7.44
C TRP A 83 -4.69 -6.04 -6.71
N ARG A 84 -4.99 -6.22 -5.44
CA ARG A 84 -4.54 -7.39 -4.64
C ARG A 84 -5.03 -8.71 -5.22
N ARG A 85 -6.26 -8.75 -5.77
CA ARG A 85 -6.77 -9.93 -6.49
C ARG A 85 -5.92 -10.28 -7.70
N THR A 86 -5.57 -9.28 -8.50
CA THR A 86 -4.73 -9.45 -9.70
C THR A 86 -3.35 -9.93 -9.30
N SER A 87 -2.71 -9.26 -8.36
CA SER A 87 -1.40 -9.62 -7.83
C SER A 87 -1.33 -11.08 -7.36
N VAL A 88 -2.27 -11.50 -6.51
CA VAL A 88 -2.29 -12.89 -6.01
C VAL A 88 -2.62 -13.90 -7.12
N ALA A 89 -3.48 -13.55 -8.07
CA ALA A 89 -3.80 -14.43 -9.20
C ALA A 89 -2.57 -14.64 -10.10
N ASP A 90 -1.85 -13.57 -10.40
CA ASP A 90 -0.62 -13.60 -11.19
C ASP A 90 0.51 -14.36 -10.49
N MET A 91 0.68 -14.13 -9.18
CA MET A 91 1.62 -14.91 -8.36
C MET A 91 1.34 -16.41 -8.47
N LYS A 92 0.09 -16.81 -8.26
CA LYS A 92 -0.33 -18.23 -8.32
C LYS A 92 -0.20 -18.83 -9.72
N ALA A 93 -0.32 -18.03 -10.77
CA ALA A 93 -0.13 -18.48 -12.14
C ALA A 93 1.35 -18.65 -12.52
N LYS A 94 2.23 -17.81 -11.94
CA LYS A 94 3.67 -17.80 -12.24
C LYS A 94 4.47 -18.81 -11.41
N PHE A 95 4.09 -19.04 -10.15
CA PHE A 95 4.89 -19.79 -9.20
C PHE A 95 4.18 -21.04 -8.68
N ASP A 96 4.86 -22.18 -8.78
CA ASP A 96 4.43 -23.45 -8.19
C ASP A 96 5.00 -23.54 -6.76
N PRO A 97 4.16 -23.57 -5.70
CA PRO A 97 4.65 -23.66 -4.32
C PRO A 97 5.50 -24.90 -4.04
N ALA A 98 5.38 -25.97 -4.83
CA ALA A 98 6.21 -27.16 -4.68
C ALA A 98 7.67 -26.96 -5.13
N LYS A 99 7.94 -25.85 -5.85
CA LYS A 99 9.28 -25.45 -6.33
C LYS A 99 9.88 -24.30 -5.53
N LEU A 100 9.34 -23.99 -4.36
CA LEU A 100 9.82 -22.95 -3.47
C LEU A 100 10.51 -23.56 -2.25
N ASP A 101 11.52 -22.89 -1.75
CA ASP A 101 12.05 -23.18 -0.43
C ASP A 101 11.06 -22.76 0.69
N ASP A 102 11.34 -23.11 1.92
CA ASP A 102 10.44 -22.85 3.05
C ASP A 102 10.20 -21.35 3.31
N ALA A 103 11.20 -20.50 3.10
CA ALA A 103 11.09 -19.06 3.31
C ALA A 103 10.23 -18.42 2.22
N ALA A 104 10.51 -18.71 0.96
CA ALA A 104 9.73 -18.23 -0.18
C ALA A 104 8.29 -18.74 -0.15
N ARG A 105 8.08 -20.00 0.24
CA ARG A 105 6.73 -20.56 0.44
C ARG A 105 5.97 -19.81 1.52
N THR A 106 6.62 -19.49 2.63
CA THR A 106 6.01 -18.69 3.70
C THR A 106 5.56 -17.32 3.17
N SER A 107 6.41 -16.64 2.38
CA SER A 107 6.07 -15.36 1.76
C SER A 107 4.91 -15.48 0.79
N PHE A 108 4.89 -16.53 -0.05
CA PHE A 108 3.79 -16.84 -0.96
C PHE A 108 2.46 -17.04 -0.19
N ASP A 109 2.50 -17.81 0.89
CA ASP A 109 1.31 -18.11 1.70
C ASP A 109 0.80 -16.85 2.43
N ILE A 110 1.70 -16.00 2.94
CA ILE A 110 1.34 -14.73 3.57
C ILE A 110 0.66 -13.80 2.57
N TRP A 111 1.23 -13.63 1.36
CA TRP A 111 0.67 -12.78 0.32
C TRP A 111 -0.74 -13.23 -0.10
N ALA A 112 -0.92 -14.53 -0.24
CA ALA A 112 -2.23 -15.12 -0.53
C ALA A 112 -3.22 -14.95 0.65
N LEU A 113 -2.73 -15.08 1.89
CA LEU A 113 -3.54 -14.92 3.11
C LEU A 113 -4.05 -13.48 3.27
N GLU A 114 -3.25 -12.47 2.89
CA GLU A 114 -3.67 -11.07 2.96
C GLU A 114 -4.87 -10.78 2.03
N LEU A 115 -4.91 -11.39 0.84
CA LEU A 115 -6.10 -11.34 -0.02
C LEU A 115 -7.31 -12.00 0.65
N ASP A 116 -7.14 -13.21 1.19
CA ASP A 116 -8.24 -13.93 1.86
C ASP A 116 -8.81 -13.13 3.04
N ARG A 117 -7.94 -12.48 3.81
CA ARG A 117 -8.35 -11.55 4.89
C ARG A 117 -9.10 -10.34 4.36
N ALA A 118 -8.58 -9.69 3.32
CA ALA A 118 -9.21 -8.51 2.71
C ALA A 118 -10.60 -8.83 2.18
N GLU A 119 -10.79 -10.00 1.51
CA GLU A 119 -12.08 -10.48 1.04
C GLU A 119 -13.06 -10.74 2.20
N LYS A 120 -12.62 -11.41 3.24
CA LYS A 120 -13.44 -11.68 4.43
C LYS A 120 -13.82 -10.41 5.18
N LEU A 121 -12.97 -9.40 5.19
CA LEU A 121 -13.22 -8.13 5.86
C LEU A 121 -14.03 -7.15 5.02
N LYS A 122 -14.13 -7.34 3.70
CA LYS A 122 -14.89 -6.47 2.80
C LYS A 122 -16.32 -6.17 3.29
N PRO A 123 -17.14 -7.16 3.73
CA PRO A 123 -18.48 -6.89 4.23
C PRO A 123 -18.51 -6.04 5.51
N TYR A 124 -17.39 -6.02 6.25
CA TYR A 124 -17.27 -5.35 7.55
C TYR A 124 -16.49 -4.04 7.50
N ARG A 125 -16.06 -3.57 6.31
CA ARG A 125 -15.23 -2.37 6.19
C ARG A 125 -15.88 -1.12 6.79
N ARG A 126 -17.22 -1.03 6.83
CA ARG A 126 -17.97 0.08 7.42
C ARG A 126 -18.16 -0.05 8.94
N HIS A 127 -17.76 -1.17 9.55
CA HIS A 127 -17.83 -1.37 11.00
C HIS A 127 -16.69 -0.68 11.76
N ARG A 128 -15.73 -0.09 11.04
CA ARG A 128 -14.65 0.68 11.65
C ARG A 128 -15.17 2.06 12.04
N TYR A 129 -15.05 2.40 13.32
CA TYR A 129 -15.43 3.72 13.83
C TYR A 129 -14.38 4.77 13.42
N ILE A 130 -14.69 5.58 12.43
CA ILE A 130 -13.76 6.52 11.80
C ILE A 130 -13.40 7.64 12.76
N PHE A 131 -14.40 8.26 13.39
CA PHE A 131 -14.23 9.33 14.36
C PHE A 131 -14.34 8.78 15.80
N ALA A 132 -13.37 7.95 16.17
CA ALA A 132 -13.17 7.45 17.51
C ALA A 132 -11.83 7.98 18.05
N ARG A 133 -11.47 7.63 19.27
CA ARG A 133 -10.18 8.02 19.87
C ARG A 133 -9.01 7.69 18.93
N GLY A 134 -8.16 8.68 18.65
CA GLY A 134 -7.04 8.51 17.72
C GLY A 134 -7.45 8.40 16.26
N GLY A 135 -8.66 8.85 15.89
CA GLY A 135 -9.09 8.91 14.50
C GLY A 135 -8.31 9.92 13.66
N ALA A 136 -8.66 10.04 12.37
CA ALA A 136 -7.94 10.89 11.41
C ALA A 136 -7.85 12.37 11.83
N HIS A 137 -8.82 12.87 12.59
CA HIS A 137 -8.81 14.25 13.13
C HIS A 137 -7.62 14.54 14.05
N THR A 138 -7.00 13.53 14.63
CA THR A 138 -5.72 13.63 15.36
C THR A 138 -4.58 12.96 14.64
N GLY A 139 -4.86 11.92 13.88
CA GLY A 139 -3.87 11.15 13.13
C GLY A 139 -3.15 11.98 12.07
N LEU A 140 -3.89 12.79 11.30
CA LEU A 140 -3.32 13.63 10.25
C LEU A 140 -2.37 14.72 10.80
N PRO A 141 -2.75 15.52 11.83
CA PRO A 141 -1.79 16.42 12.47
C PRO A 141 -0.56 15.70 13.04
N ASN A 142 -0.75 14.55 13.70
CA ASN A 142 0.36 13.75 14.21
C ASN A 142 1.27 13.21 13.13
N PHE A 143 0.73 12.82 11.99
CA PHE A 143 1.51 12.38 10.83
C PHE A 143 2.39 13.51 10.31
N LEU A 144 1.84 14.71 10.14
CA LEU A 144 2.61 15.86 9.69
C LEU A 144 3.74 16.21 10.66
N ILE A 145 3.46 16.28 11.97
CA ILE A 145 4.44 16.62 12.99
C ILE A 145 5.56 15.58 13.15
N ASN A 146 5.26 14.28 13.03
CA ASN A 146 6.21 13.23 13.42
C ASN A 146 6.89 12.54 12.23
N PHE A 147 6.30 12.58 11.03
CA PHE A 147 6.80 11.84 9.88
C PHE A 147 7.19 12.72 8.70
N HIS A 148 6.53 13.89 8.51
CA HIS A 148 6.88 14.80 7.43
C HIS A 148 8.10 15.63 7.84
N LYS A 149 9.29 15.23 7.39
CA LYS A 149 10.53 15.95 7.67
C LYS A 149 10.72 17.11 6.70
N VAL A 150 11.17 18.24 7.24
CA VAL A 150 11.42 19.47 6.47
C VAL A 150 12.92 19.76 6.48
N ASP A 151 13.62 19.26 5.46
CA ASP A 151 15.04 19.47 5.29
C ASP A 151 15.34 20.61 4.32
N GLU A 152 14.44 20.89 3.38
CA GLU A 152 14.58 21.89 2.32
C GLU A 152 13.28 22.70 2.16
N LYS A 153 13.38 23.86 1.46
CA LYS A 153 12.19 24.68 1.15
C LYS A 153 11.08 23.88 0.48
N SER A 154 11.42 23.03 -0.48
CA SER A 154 10.46 22.17 -1.19
C SER A 154 9.70 21.22 -0.26
N ASP A 155 10.31 20.77 0.83
CA ASP A 155 9.64 19.94 1.83
C ASP A 155 8.60 20.76 2.60
N MET A 156 8.91 22.03 2.92
CA MET A 156 7.95 22.93 3.56
C MET A 156 6.79 23.27 2.62
N ASP A 157 7.06 23.48 1.33
CA ASP A 157 6.01 23.68 0.33
C ASP A 157 5.08 22.44 0.26
N ALA A 158 5.64 21.23 0.31
CA ALA A 158 4.90 19.98 0.38
C ALA A 158 4.11 19.81 1.69
N TYR A 159 4.68 20.24 2.82
CA TYR A 159 3.98 20.27 4.11
C TYR A 159 2.72 21.14 4.05
N ILE A 160 2.85 22.36 3.51
CA ILE A 160 1.72 23.28 3.34
C ILE A 160 0.66 22.69 2.41
N ALA A 161 1.09 22.07 1.30
CA ALA A 161 0.17 21.40 0.39
C ALA A 161 -0.62 20.28 1.09
N ARG A 162 0.03 19.47 1.93
CA ARG A 162 -0.64 18.43 2.73
C ARG A 162 -1.62 19.01 3.75
N VAL A 163 -1.26 20.13 4.41
CA VAL A 163 -2.18 20.82 5.32
C VAL A 163 -3.45 21.24 4.60
N ALA A 164 -3.34 21.75 3.37
CA ALA A 164 -4.50 22.10 2.54
C ALA A 164 -5.37 20.90 2.15
N LEU A 165 -4.80 19.70 2.04
CA LEU A 165 -5.53 18.47 1.69
C LEU A 165 -6.23 17.80 2.91
N VAL A 166 -5.99 18.29 4.13
CA VAL A 166 -6.62 17.70 5.33
C VAL A 166 -8.14 17.81 5.27
N ASP A 167 -8.66 18.90 4.74
CA ASP A 167 -10.10 19.11 4.55
C ASP A 167 -10.72 18.04 3.67
N ASP A 168 -10.18 17.84 2.48
CA ASP A 168 -10.63 16.79 1.54
C ASP A 168 -10.56 15.38 2.16
N ALA A 169 -9.48 15.08 2.88
CA ALA A 169 -9.30 13.78 3.54
C ALA A 169 -10.35 13.55 4.64
N LEU A 170 -10.69 14.60 5.39
CA LEU A 170 -11.75 14.52 6.42
C LEU A 170 -13.14 14.40 5.78
N ASP A 171 -13.40 15.10 4.68
CA ASP A 171 -14.67 15.02 3.97
C ASP A 171 -14.92 13.61 3.42
N GLN A 172 -13.94 12.97 2.82
CA GLN A 172 -14.03 11.56 2.39
C GLN A 172 -14.39 10.64 3.57
N LEU A 173 -13.79 10.85 4.73
CA LEU A 173 -14.07 10.08 5.94
C LEU A 173 -15.47 10.38 6.52
N ILE A 174 -15.94 11.61 6.43
CA ILE A 174 -17.31 11.99 6.81
C ILE A 174 -18.32 11.26 5.92
N GLU A 175 -18.10 11.21 4.61
CA GLU A 175 -18.97 10.47 3.71
C GLU A 175 -19.00 8.97 4.06
N ARG A 176 -17.86 8.36 4.34
CA ARG A 176 -17.80 6.96 4.81
C ARG A 176 -18.54 6.75 6.14
N ALA A 177 -18.42 7.70 7.07
CA ALA A 177 -19.15 7.64 8.35
C ALA A 177 -20.68 7.77 8.14
N LYS A 178 -21.13 8.60 7.17
CA LYS A 178 -22.54 8.70 6.78
C LYS A 178 -23.05 7.40 6.17
N LEU A 179 -22.27 6.76 5.31
CA LEU A 179 -22.61 5.44 4.75
C LEU A 179 -22.72 4.37 5.83
N ALA A 180 -21.78 4.32 6.77
CA ALA A 180 -21.86 3.41 7.92
C ALA A 180 -23.10 3.67 8.77
N ALA A 181 -23.41 4.95 9.03
CA ALA A 181 -24.60 5.33 9.81
C ALA A 181 -25.91 4.96 9.10
N ALA A 182 -25.97 5.02 7.76
CA ALA A 182 -27.11 4.58 6.95
C ALA A 182 -27.32 3.06 7.08
N ASP A 183 -26.23 2.29 7.18
CA ASP A 183 -26.24 0.84 7.42
C ASP A 183 -26.54 0.50 8.92
N GLY A 184 -26.84 1.49 9.76
CA GLY A 184 -27.11 1.29 11.18
C GLY A 184 -25.87 1.15 12.08
N ILE A 185 -24.68 1.31 11.51
CA ILE A 185 -23.39 1.17 12.20
C ILE A 185 -22.98 2.54 12.76
N ARG A 186 -22.99 2.67 14.08
CA ARG A 186 -22.60 3.89 14.78
C ARG A 186 -21.72 3.57 15.97
N PRO A 187 -20.72 4.41 16.27
CA PRO A 187 -19.95 4.26 17.50
C PRO A 187 -20.82 4.52 18.74
N PRO A 188 -20.43 4.03 19.91
CA PRO A 188 -21.08 4.36 21.17
C PRO A 188 -21.09 5.89 21.42
N GLN A 189 -22.11 6.40 22.13
CA GLN A 189 -22.29 7.84 22.35
C GLN A 189 -21.08 8.53 22.94
N PHE A 190 -20.36 7.89 23.87
CA PHE A 190 -19.19 8.49 24.52
C PHE A 190 -18.03 8.77 23.56
N THR A 191 -17.91 8.03 22.46
CA THR A 191 -16.85 8.27 21.45
C THR A 191 -17.01 9.60 20.75
N TYR A 192 -18.24 10.07 20.51
CA TYR A 192 -18.49 11.40 19.91
C TYR A 192 -17.98 12.51 20.83
N THR A 193 -18.22 12.42 22.15
CA THR A 193 -17.71 13.39 23.12
C THR A 193 -16.18 13.40 23.12
N GLN A 194 -15.54 12.22 23.12
CA GLN A 194 -14.08 12.12 23.05
C GLN A 194 -13.51 12.73 21.77
N ALA A 195 -14.09 12.40 20.61
CA ALA A 195 -13.65 12.94 19.33
C ALA A 195 -13.79 14.48 19.29
N LEU A 196 -14.91 15.03 19.79
CA LEU A 196 -15.12 16.47 19.88
C LEU A 196 -14.07 17.16 20.79
N ASP A 197 -13.73 16.53 21.91
CA ASP A 197 -12.70 17.07 22.82
C ASP A 197 -11.30 16.99 22.18
N GLU A 198 -11.02 15.96 21.40
CA GLU A 198 -9.77 15.85 20.61
C GLU A 198 -9.71 16.93 19.53
N ILE A 199 -10.78 17.14 18.75
CA ILE A 199 -10.87 18.20 17.75
C ILE A 199 -10.64 19.57 18.38
N LYS A 200 -11.28 19.87 19.52
CA LYS A 200 -11.06 21.12 20.24
C LYS A 200 -9.58 21.33 20.60
N ARG A 201 -8.89 20.29 21.07
CA ARG A 201 -7.46 20.41 21.39
C ARG A 201 -6.61 20.72 20.17
N VAL A 202 -6.91 20.13 19.01
CA VAL A 202 -6.19 20.37 17.75
C VAL A 202 -6.46 21.79 17.23
N THR A 203 -7.67 22.32 17.42
CA THR A 203 -8.11 23.62 16.88
C THR A 203 -8.08 24.75 17.94
N THR A 204 -7.45 24.57 19.09
CA THR A 204 -7.33 25.59 20.12
C THR A 204 -6.00 26.36 19.98
N GLY A 205 -6.05 27.69 20.15
CA GLY A 205 -4.90 28.58 20.07
C GLY A 205 -4.69 29.16 18.67
N ALA A 206 -3.57 29.83 18.44
CA ALA A 206 -3.27 30.37 17.13
C ALA A 206 -3.05 29.22 16.10
N PRO A 207 -3.48 29.33 14.84
CA PRO A 207 -4.12 30.51 14.22
C PRO A 207 -5.63 30.61 14.46
N PHE A 208 -6.26 29.65 15.13
CA PHE A 208 -7.73 29.53 15.28
C PHE A 208 -8.31 30.53 16.31
N GLY A 209 -7.50 31.00 17.26
CA GLY A 209 -7.92 31.93 18.30
C GLY A 209 -6.76 32.41 19.16
N PRO A 210 -7.05 33.21 20.22
CA PRO A 210 -6.01 33.70 21.11
C PRO A 210 -5.40 32.60 21.96
N GLY A 211 -4.14 32.76 22.36
CA GLY A 211 -3.43 31.86 23.25
C GLY A 211 -2.14 31.31 22.64
N LYS A 212 -1.69 30.16 23.13
CA LYS A 212 -0.53 29.47 22.57
C LYS A 212 -0.87 28.94 21.17
N ASP A 213 0.17 28.81 20.37
CA ASP A 213 0.05 28.16 19.06
C ASP A 213 -0.54 26.74 19.22
N SER A 214 -1.41 26.34 18.29
CA SER A 214 -1.80 24.93 18.16
C SER A 214 -0.58 24.08 17.80
N ALA A 215 -0.61 22.78 18.11
CA ALA A 215 0.57 21.92 17.93
C ALA A 215 1.09 21.96 16.49
N LEU A 216 0.19 21.84 15.50
CA LEU A 216 0.56 21.85 14.07
C LEU A 216 1.14 23.23 13.65
N PHE A 217 0.58 24.33 14.15
CA PHE A 217 1.08 25.66 13.82
C PHE A 217 2.44 25.96 14.49
N ALA A 218 2.63 25.48 15.73
CA ALA A 218 3.91 25.57 16.41
C ALA A 218 5.01 24.79 15.70
N ASP A 219 4.67 23.59 15.21
CA ASP A 219 5.56 22.74 14.43
C ASP A 219 5.96 23.43 13.12
N ALA A 220 5.00 23.89 12.32
CA ALA A 220 5.27 24.61 11.08
C ALA A 220 6.19 25.82 11.29
N LYS A 221 5.97 26.60 12.35
CA LYS A 221 6.84 27.75 12.70
C LYS A 221 8.25 27.32 13.09
N SER A 222 8.38 26.19 13.78
CA SER A 222 9.68 25.61 14.17
C SER A 222 10.46 25.14 12.94
N GLU A 223 9.79 24.49 12.01
CA GLU A 223 10.41 24.04 10.77
C GLU A 223 10.86 25.20 9.89
N ILE A 224 10.01 26.22 9.71
CA ILE A 224 10.37 27.45 9.00
C ILE A 224 11.60 28.11 9.63
N LYS A 225 11.62 28.22 10.98
CA LYS A 225 12.77 28.79 11.70
C LYS A 225 14.04 27.96 11.46
N THR A 226 13.94 26.65 11.46
CA THR A 226 15.07 25.75 11.19
C THR A 226 15.63 25.97 9.79
N LEU A 227 14.78 26.12 8.79
CA LEU A 227 15.19 26.43 7.41
C LEU A 227 15.88 27.80 7.32
N GLN A 228 15.37 28.82 8.02
CA GLN A 228 15.98 30.16 8.06
C GLN A 228 17.35 30.13 8.74
N ASP A 229 17.44 29.54 9.94
CA ASP A 229 18.69 29.43 10.69
C ASP A 229 19.75 28.66 9.90
N GLY A 230 19.33 27.68 9.07
CA GLY A 230 20.17 26.93 8.14
C GLY A 230 20.49 27.65 6.83
N GLY A 231 19.96 28.87 6.62
CA GLY A 231 20.17 29.65 5.40
C GLY A 231 19.53 29.06 4.13
N LYS A 232 18.51 28.20 4.31
CA LYS A 232 17.80 27.52 3.21
C LYS A 232 16.62 28.32 2.68
N ILE A 233 16.13 29.27 3.44
CA ILE A 233 15.12 30.26 3.05
C ILE A 233 15.50 31.63 3.57
N THR A 234 15.06 32.67 2.87
CA THR A 234 15.23 34.07 3.26
C THR A 234 14.08 34.56 4.14
N ALA A 235 14.23 35.75 4.77
CA ALA A 235 13.16 36.36 5.54
C ALA A 235 11.92 36.73 4.69
N ASP A 236 12.12 37.00 3.41
CA ASP A 236 11.03 37.34 2.48
C ASP A 236 10.23 36.14 1.97
N GLU A 237 10.71 34.90 2.24
CA GLU A 237 10.08 33.63 1.85
C GLU A 237 9.25 32.97 2.97
N VAL A 238 9.07 33.69 4.09
CA VAL A 238 8.34 33.19 5.30
C VAL A 238 6.85 33.57 5.31
#